data_7c9b6b631b311a9ae73941461fb21de7
#
_entry.id   7c9b6b631b311a9ae73941461fb21de7
#
_cell.length_a   1.000
_cell.length_b   1.000
_cell.length_c   1.000
_cell.angle_alpha   90.00
_cell.angle_beta   90.00
_cell.angle_gamma   90.00
#
_symmetry.space_group_name_H-M   'P 1'
#
loop_
_entity.id
_entity.type
_entity.pdbx_description
1 polymer ?
#
loop_
_entity_poly.entity_id
_entity_poly.type
_entity_poly.pdbx_seq_one_letter_code
_entity_poly.pdbx_strand_id
1 'polypeptide(L)'
;METILKKAETFVLNYLNENLKSTFIYHNYNHTQFVVSKVTEIIQAENISRDEQEVVLLAAWFHDLGYAVDKAKHEEHSITIAADFLMKENYPAEKLSAVLACINATKVHKTPVTLLEKALCDADFAHMALADYTKLSEQLRLEFEYIDCGVYTDTEWLEQNIAVFNSHRFYTKYANVNWTFAKNENLVELHKELKKSNKKAENKQDNKKGDKKEVDKKAKKEQDSSKENKLDKSAEILFKVMSSNHLKLSYIADRKANILLSVNAIILSISLSKLIPKFEDSENVYLLYPTMIFVSFSVVSIILSVIVTRPTVTSGKFTKEDVVKKKVNLMFFGNFHKMELDDFEDSLKDIADDKDYLFSAMTKDLYLLGKVLDRKYRILRLNYNVFIIGIIISVIAFFISYKFLSNAI
;
A
#
# COMPACT_ATOMS: atom_id res chain seq x y z
N MET A 1 -22.05 9.61 -19.65
CA MET A 1 -21.01 8.75 -20.26
C MET A 1 -19.81 8.70 -19.35
N GLU A 2 -19.30 7.54 -19.06
CA GLU A 2 -18.06 7.38 -18.28
C GLU A 2 -16.87 7.87 -19.13
N THR A 3 -15.96 8.64 -18.53
CA THR A 3 -14.79 9.16 -19.27
C THR A 3 -13.85 8.01 -19.62
N ILE A 4 -13.08 8.15 -20.70
CA ILE A 4 -12.08 7.13 -21.14
C ILE A 4 -11.07 6.84 -20.04
N LEU A 5 -10.67 7.84 -19.24
CA LEU A 5 -9.78 7.68 -18.09
C LEU A 5 -10.39 6.77 -17.01
N LYS A 6 -11.70 6.92 -16.74
CA LYS A 6 -12.35 6.07 -15.73
C LYS A 6 -12.47 4.63 -16.21
N LYS A 7 -12.77 4.42 -17.49
CA LYS A 7 -12.77 3.10 -18.10
C LYS A 7 -11.38 2.45 -18.07
N ALA A 8 -10.33 3.23 -18.36
CA ALA A 8 -8.94 2.78 -18.30
C ALA A 8 -8.56 2.37 -16.86
N GLU A 9 -8.85 3.19 -15.86
CA GLU A 9 -8.63 2.85 -14.44
C GLU A 9 -9.29 1.53 -14.05
N THR A 10 -10.57 1.35 -14.42
CA THR A 10 -11.32 0.12 -14.12
C THR A 10 -10.73 -1.09 -14.84
N PHE A 11 -10.38 -0.93 -16.11
CA PHE A 11 -9.75 -1.99 -16.91
C PHE A 11 -8.41 -2.41 -16.30
N VAL A 12 -7.54 -1.45 -15.98
CA VAL A 12 -6.21 -1.69 -15.40
C VAL A 12 -6.31 -2.42 -14.06
N LEU A 13 -7.22 -1.99 -13.18
CA LEU A 13 -7.46 -2.65 -11.90
C LEU A 13 -7.86 -4.13 -12.09
N ASN A 14 -8.83 -4.39 -12.97
CA ASN A 14 -9.31 -5.74 -13.22
C ASN A 14 -8.22 -6.59 -13.88
N TYR A 15 -7.54 -6.05 -14.89
CA TYR A 15 -6.49 -6.75 -15.62
C TYR A 15 -5.33 -7.19 -14.71
N LEU A 16 -4.86 -6.30 -13.83
CA LEU A 16 -3.80 -6.62 -12.87
C LEU A 16 -4.28 -7.63 -11.83
N ASN A 17 -5.52 -7.51 -11.33
CA ASN A 17 -6.05 -8.47 -10.36
C ASN A 17 -6.19 -9.89 -10.94
N GLU A 18 -6.47 -10.01 -12.23
CA GLU A 18 -6.68 -11.30 -12.89
C GLU A 18 -5.38 -11.94 -13.39
N ASN A 19 -4.41 -11.13 -13.84
CA ASN A 19 -3.27 -11.62 -14.60
C ASN A 19 -1.92 -11.44 -13.90
N LEU A 20 -1.78 -10.46 -12.96
CA LEU A 20 -0.51 -10.20 -12.31
C LEU A 20 -0.23 -11.24 -11.22
N LYS A 21 0.96 -11.86 -11.28
CA LYS A 21 1.39 -12.82 -10.26
C LYS A 21 1.63 -12.11 -8.91
N SER A 22 1.33 -12.78 -7.82
CA SER A 22 1.52 -12.26 -6.46
C SER A 22 2.98 -11.96 -6.08
N THR A 23 3.94 -12.40 -6.87
CA THR A 23 5.36 -12.08 -6.75
C THR A 23 5.71 -10.65 -7.13
N PHE A 24 4.87 -9.96 -7.90
CA PHE A 24 5.04 -8.55 -8.23
C PHE A 24 4.53 -7.68 -7.09
N ILE A 25 5.41 -7.43 -6.12
CA ILE A 25 5.07 -6.68 -4.89
C ILE A 25 5.32 -5.17 -5.04
N TYR A 26 6.12 -4.76 -6.02
CA TYR A 26 6.40 -3.37 -6.37
C TYR A 26 5.61 -2.92 -7.61
N HIS A 27 5.80 -3.60 -8.78
CA HIS A 27 5.10 -3.28 -10.03
C HIS A 27 3.66 -3.83 -9.99
N ASN A 28 2.77 -3.09 -9.34
CA ASN A 28 1.37 -3.45 -9.12
C ASN A 28 0.44 -2.23 -9.22
N TYR A 29 -0.85 -2.42 -9.00
CA TYR A 29 -1.82 -1.34 -9.09
C TYR A 29 -1.50 -0.11 -8.22
N ASN A 30 -0.88 -0.29 -7.05
CA ASN A 30 -0.51 0.85 -6.20
C ASN A 30 0.61 1.69 -6.82
N HIS A 31 1.61 1.06 -7.46
CA HIS A 31 2.64 1.76 -8.22
C HIS A 31 2.01 2.52 -9.38
N THR A 32 1.15 1.88 -10.18
CA THR A 32 0.44 2.55 -11.28
C THR A 32 -0.36 3.76 -10.80
N GLN A 33 -1.13 3.64 -9.71
CA GLN A 33 -1.84 4.78 -9.11
C GLN A 33 -0.89 5.89 -8.65
N PHE A 34 0.23 5.53 -8.06
CA PHE A 34 1.25 6.49 -7.65
C PHE A 34 1.77 7.26 -8.87
N VAL A 35 2.15 6.58 -9.95
CA VAL A 35 2.63 7.23 -11.18
C VAL A 35 1.56 8.15 -11.77
N VAL A 36 0.30 7.73 -11.86
CA VAL A 36 -0.82 8.57 -12.31
C VAL A 36 -0.96 9.83 -11.44
N SER A 37 -0.80 9.71 -10.12
CA SER A 37 -0.85 10.86 -9.21
C SER A 37 0.29 11.84 -9.48
N LYS A 38 1.50 11.33 -9.76
CA LYS A 38 2.68 12.15 -10.03
C LYS A 38 2.63 12.83 -11.41
N VAL A 39 2.10 12.13 -12.41
CA VAL A 39 1.77 12.74 -13.71
C VAL A 39 0.78 13.90 -13.50
N THR A 40 -0.23 13.71 -12.65
CA THR A 40 -1.22 14.77 -12.37
C THR A 40 -0.58 16.01 -11.75
N GLU A 41 0.38 15.85 -10.82
CA GLU A 41 1.14 16.98 -10.26
C GLU A 41 1.92 17.75 -11.34
N ILE A 42 2.60 17.03 -12.26
CA ILE A 42 3.36 17.63 -13.36
C ILE A 42 2.43 18.38 -14.33
N ILE A 43 1.32 17.75 -14.73
CA ILE A 43 0.33 18.33 -15.64
C ILE A 43 -0.15 19.68 -15.15
N GLN A 44 -0.48 19.76 -13.86
CA GLN A 44 -0.99 21.01 -13.25
C GLN A 44 0.07 22.11 -13.24
N ALA A 45 1.34 21.77 -13.06
CA ALA A 45 2.42 22.73 -12.95
C ALA A 45 2.99 23.18 -14.30
N GLU A 46 3.01 22.30 -15.30
CA GLU A 46 3.60 22.58 -16.63
C GLU A 46 2.58 23.13 -17.64
N ASN A 47 1.35 23.44 -17.22
CA ASN A 47 0.27 23.98 -18.05
C ASN A 47 -0.02 23.15 -19.33
N ILE A 48 -0.01 21.83 -19.21
CA ILE A 48 -0.29 20.90 -20.30
C ILE A 48 -1.76 21.03 -20.71
N SER A 49 -2.05 21.06 -22.02
CA SER A 49 -3.43 21.20 -22.53
C SER A 49 -4.31 20.02 -22.11
N ARG A 50 -5.64 20.22 -22.06
CA ARG A 50 -6.58 19.16 -21.63
C ARG A 50 -6.50 17.88 -22.46
N ASP A 51 -6.30 18.04 -23.77
CA ASP A 51 -6.17 16.91 -24.70
C ASP A 51 -4.87 16.11 -24.43
N GLU A 52 -3.78 16.80 -24.17
CA GLU A 52 -2.49 16.21 -23.83
C GLU A 52 -2.49 15.60 -22.41
N GLN A 53 -3.23 16.19 -21.46
CA GLN A 53 -3.43 15.62 -20.14
C GLN A 53 -4.04 14.21 -20.22
N GLU A 54 -5.09 14.06 -21.05
CA GLU A 54 -5.75 12.76 -21.25
C GLU A 54 -4.78 11.73 -21.81
N VAL A 55 -3.96 12.12 -22.79
CA VAL A 55 -2.94 11.24 -23.42
C VAL A 55 -1.93 10.72 -22.40
N VAL A 56 -1.31 11.61 -21.62
CA VAL A 56 -0.26 11.20 -20.68
C VAL A 56 -0.83 10.44 -19.47
N LEU A 57 -2.05 10.75 -19.03
CA LEU A 57 -2.73 9.99 -17.98
C LEU A 57 -3.10 8.58 -18.44
N LEU A 58 -3.57 8.41 -19.68
CA LEU A 58 -3.77 7.08 -20.26
C LEU A 58 -2.46 6.32 -20.33
N ALA A 59 -1.39 6.95 -20.80
CA ALA A 59 -0.08 6.31 -20.84
C ALA A 59 0.39 5.88 -19.43
N ALA A 60 0.16 6.70 -18.41
CA ALA A 60 0.49 6.37 -17.02
C ALA A 60 -0.31 5.17 -16.48
N TRP A 61 -1.60 5.05 -16.86
CA TRP A 61 -2.40 3.88 -16.48
C TRP A 61 -1.88 2.57 -17.08
N PHE A 62 -1.36 2.63 -18.30
CA PHE A 62 -1.00 1.42 -19.06
C PHE A 62 0.50 1.06 -19.02
N HIS A 63 1.42 1.95 -18.58
CA HIS A 63 2.86 1.81 -18.80
C HIS A 63 3.46 0.48 -18.33
N ASP A 64 2.98 -0.09 -17.24
CA ASP A 64 3.52 -1.28 -16.58
C ASP A 64 2.62 -2.53 -16.67
N LEU A 65 1.50 -2.47 -17.40
CA LEU A 65 0.58 -3.61 -17.52
C LEU A 65 1.23 -4.88 -18.10
N GLY A 66 2.25 -4.70 -18.90
CA GLY A 66 2.99 -5.80 -19.52
C GLY A 66 3.72 -6.70 -18.52
N TYR A 67 3.98 -6.26 -17.29
CA TYR A 67 4.52 -7.13 -16.23
C TYR A 67 3.62 -8.35 -15.95
N ALA A 68 2.33 -8.25 -16.21
CA ALA A 68 1.42 -9.37 -16.12
C ALA A 68 1.65 -10.45 -17.21
N VAL A 69 2.38 -10.11 -18.29
CA VAL A 69 2.68 -11.01 -19.42
C VAL A 69 4.14 -11.47 -19.37
N ASP A 70 5.07 -10.54 -19.51
CA ASP A 70 6.52 -10.82 -19.52
C ASP A 70 7.30 -9.60 -18.99
N LYS A 71 8.10 -9.82 -17.95
CA LYS A 71 8.94 -8.78 -17.35
C LYS A 71 10.00 -8.20 -18.30
N ALA A 72 10.55 -9.04 -19.17
CA ALA A 72 11.68 -8.63 -20.04
C ALA A 72 11.25 -7.71 -21.19
N LYS A 73 9.97 -7.77 -21.56
CA LYS A 73 9.37 -6.99 -22.65
C LYS A 73 8.08 -6.29 -22.18
N HIS A 74 8.03 -5.93 -20.90
CA HIS A 74 6.81 -5.39 -20.31
C HIS A 74 6.30 -4.12 -21.02
N GLU A 75 7.18 -3.24 -21.47
CA GLU A 75 6.76 -2.02 -22.20
C GLU A 75 6.15 -2.37 -23.57
N GLU A 76 6.64 -3.41 -24.26
CA GLU A 76 6.08 -3.85 -25.54
C GLU A 76 4.68 -4.45 -25.33
N HIS A 77 4.53 -5.26 -24.30
CA HIS A 77 3.23 -5.82 -23.93
C HIS A 77 2.28 -4.73 -23.43
N SER A 78 2.74 -3.76 -22.66
CA SER A 78 1.97 -2.59 -22.23
C SER A 78 1.45 -1.78 -23.43
N ILE A 79 2.29 -1.55 -24.44
CA ILE A 79 1.91 -0.89 -25.70
C ILE A 79 0.81 -1.69 -26.40
N THR A 80 0.94 -3.00 -26.51
CA THR A 80 -0.07 -3.86 -27.16
C THR A 80 -1.39 -3.81 -26.43
N ILE A 81 -1.38 -3.97 -25.09
CA ILE A 81 -2.59 -3.95 -24.26
C ILE A 81 -3.29 -2.58 -24.34
N ALA A 82 -2.51 -1.48 -24.29
CA ALA A 82 -3.03 -0.12 -24.41
C ALA A 82 -3.66 0.10 -25.80
N ALA A 83 -3.01 -0.32 -26.87
CA ALA A 83 -3.53 -0.20 -28.23
C ALA A 83 -4.84 -0.96 -28.41
N ASP A 84 -4.90 -2.21 -27.94
CA ASP A 84 -6.11 -3.05 -28.05
C ASP A 84 -7.30 -2.43 -27.27
N PHE A 85 -7.06 -1.93 -26.05
CA PHE A 85 -8.07 -1.28 -25.27
C PHE A 85 -8.57 0.02 -25.92
N LEU A 86 -7.67 0.91 -26.33
CA LEU A 86 -8.02 2.21 -26.87
C LEU A 86 -8.69 2.11 -28.26
N MET A 87 -8.28 1.14 -29.08
CA MET A 87 -8.96 0.86 -30.35
C MET A 87 -10.39 0.37 -30.15
N LYS A 88 -10.63 -0.51 -29.17
CA LYS A 88 -11.98 -0.98 -28.81
C LYS A 88 -12.89 0.18 -28.32
N GLU A 89 -12.31 1.17 -27.67
CA GLU A 89 -13.02 2.37 -27.21
C GLU A 89 -13.15 3.44 -28.30
N ASN A 90 -12.72 3.17 -29.54
CA ASN A 90 -12.71 4.10 -30.67
C ASN A 90 -11.92 5.39 -30.38
N TYR A 91 -10.79 5.28 -29.67
CA TYR A 91 -9.96 6.41 -29.32
C TYR A 91 -9.26 7.00 -30.57
N PRO A 92 -9.14 8.34 -30.71
CA PRO A 92 -8.58 8.97 -31.90
C PRO A 92 -7.15 8.49 -32.22
N ALA A 93 -6.89 8.14 -33.47
CA ALA A 93 -5.62 7.51 -33.89
C ALA A 93 -4.37 8.34 -33.60
N GLU A 94 -4.46 9.67 -33.76
CA GLU A 94 -3.34 10.58 -33.44
C GLU A 94 -3.02 10.56 -31.95
N LYS A 95 -4.06 10.65 -31.09
CA LYS A 95 -3.88 10.58 -29.63
C LYS A 95 -3.41 9.20 -29.19
N LEU A 96 -3.90 8.12 -29.82
CA LEU A 96 -3.42 6.77 -29.57
C LEU A 96 -1.91 6.66 -29.81
N SER A 97 -1.43 7.14 -30.95
CA SER A 97 0.01 7.16 -31.24
C SER A 97 0.82 7.87 -30.17
N ALA A 98 0.32 9.00 -29.64
CA ALA A 98 1.00 9.74 -28.59
C ALA A 98 0.99 8.97 -27.24
N VAL A 99 -0.09 8.26 -26.89
CA VAL A 99 -0.14 7.38 -25.70
C VAL A 99 0.94 6.29 -25.81
N LEU A 100 1.00 5.60 -26.95
CA LEU A 100 1.97 4.52 -27.17
C LEU A 100 3.41 5.02 -27.20
N ALA A 101 3.65 6.23 -27.72
CA ALA A 101 4.96 6.88 -27.69
C ALA A 101 5.41 7.18 -26.25
N CYS A 102 4.52 7.66 -25.40
CA CYS A 102 4.79 7.91 -23.98
C CYS A 102 5.15 6.61 -23.25
N ILE A 103 4.40 5.51 -23.44
CA ILE A 103 4.72 4.20 -22.85
C ILE A 103 6.09 3.71 -23.36
N ASN A 104 6.35 3.86 -24.66
CA ASN A 104 7.62 3.43 -25.24
C ASN A 104 8.83 4.25 -24.74
N ALA A 105 8.60 5.48 -24.25
CA ALA A 105 9.66 6.33 -23.68
C ALA A 105 10.12 5.88 -22.29
N THR A 106 9.35 5.05 -21.56
CA THR A 106 9.76 4.48 -20.27
C THR A 106 10.80 3.37 -20.39
N LYS A 107 11.03 2.85 -21.61
CA LYS A 107 12.09 1.85 -21.86
C LYS A 107 13.45 2.33 -21.39
N VAL A 108 14.16 1.47 -20.65
CA VAL A 108 15.54 1.70 -20.25
C VAL A 108 16.39 2.04 -21.50
N HIS A 109 17.23 3.05 -21.45
CA HIS A 109 18.07 3.59 -22.53
C HIS A 109 17.34 4.46 -23.58
N LYS A 110 16.04 4.72 -23.46
CA LYS A 110 15.39 5.75 -24.25
C LYS A 110 15.46 7.11 -23.58
N THR A 111 15.65 8.14 -24.38
CA THR A 111 15.60 9.53 -23.91
C THR A 111 14.26 10.12 -24.32
N PRO A 112 13.41 10.57 -23.38
CA PRO A 112 12.12 11.16 -23.71
C PRO A 112 12.32 12.49 -24.44
N VAL A 113 11.54 12.71 -25.50
CA VAL A 113 11.65 13.87 -26.39
C VAL A 113 10.57 14.90 -26.08
N THR A 114 9.32 14.49 -26.11
CA THR A 114 8.18 15.37 -25.88
C THR A 114 7.97 15.68 -24.38
N LEU A 115 7.21 16.73 -24.08
CA LEU A 115 6.89 17.06 -22.69
C LEU A 115 6.06 15.96 -22.02
N LEU A 116 5.18 15.28 -22.76
CA LEU A 116 4.35 14.19 -22.24
C LEU A 116 5.19 12.96 -21.90
N GLU A 117 6.13 12.58 -22.77
CA GLU A 117 7.10 11.52 -22.52
C GLU A 117 7.94 11.83 -21.25
N LYS A 118 8.44 13.08 -21.16
CA LYS A 118 9.20 13.54 -19.99
C LYS A 118 8.40 13.49 -18.71
N ALA A 119 7.12 13.88 -18.77
CA ALA A 119 6.23 13.86 -17.62
C ALA A 119 5.99 12.43 -17.10
N LEU A 120 5.78 11.46 -18.00
CA LEU A 120 5.62 10.06 -17.61
C LEU A 120 6.91 9.47 -17.04
N CYS A 121 8.05 9.68 -17.69
CA CYS A 121 9.34 9.19 -17.20
C CYS A 121 9.70 9.77 -15.83
N ASP A 122 9.45 11.06 -15.61
CA ASP A 122 9.71 11.70 -14.32
C ASP A 122 8.77 11.16 -13.22
N ALA A 123 7.50 10.93 -13.56
CA ALA A 123 6.51 10.41 -12.64
C ALA A 123 6.82 8.98 -12.19
N ASP A 124 7.30 8.14 -13.08
CA ASP A 124 7.70 6.77 -12.80
C ASP A 124 8.89 6.74 -11.81
N PHE A 125 9.88 7.60 -12.03
CA PHE A 125 11.02 7.76 -11.14
C PHE A 125 10.79 8.67 -9.93
N ALA A 126 9.58 9.23 -9.73
CA ALA A 126 9.29 10.11 -8.60
C ALA A 126 9.47 9.45 -7.23
N HIS A 127 9.40 8.11 -7.18
CA HIS A 127 9.64 7.32 -5.97
C HIS A 127 11.05 7.57 -5.37
N MET A 128 12.04 7.96 -6.19
CA MET A 128 13.39 8.29 -5.74
C MET A 128 13.43 9.51 -4.80
N ALA A 129 12.41 10.37 -4.84
CA ALA A 129 12.28 11.56 -4.01
C ALA A 129 11.38 11.37 -2.78
N LEU A 130 10.89 10.15 -2.53
CA LEU A 130 10.04 9.88 -1.38
C LEU A 130 10.86 9.66 -0.10
N ALA A 131 10.33 10.13 1.03
CA ALA A 131 10.97 9.95 2.33
C ALA A 131 11.12 8.47 2.75
N ASP A 132 10.28 7.59 2.22
CA ASP A 132 10.32 6.15 2.47
C ASP A 132 10.96 5.35 1.31
N TYR A 133 11.81 5.99 0.50
CA TYR A 133 12.51 5.37 -0.63
C TYR A 133 13.17 4.04 -0.25
N THR A 134 13.84 3.97 0.90
CA THR A 134 14.51 2.74 1.36
C THR A 134 13.55 1.54 1.43
N LYS A 135 12.31 1.76 1.88
CA LYS A 135 11.29 0.69 1.94
C LYS A 135 10.83 0.25 0.56
N LEU A 136 10.66 1.20 -0.36
CA LEU A 136 10.28 0.93 -1.74
C LEU A 136 11.40 0.19 -2.49
N SER A 137 12.64 0.60 -2.26
CA SER A 137 13.83 -0.07 -2.80
C SER A 137 13.93 -1.52 -2.32
N GLU A 138 13.62 -1.81 -1.05
CA GLU A 138 13.59 -3.19 -0.55
C GLU A 138 12.43 -4.01 -1.15
N GLN A 139 11.28 -3.40 -1.41
CA GLN A 139 10.19 -4.09 -2.12
C GLN A 139 10.61 -4.46 -3.55
N LEU A 140 11.29 -3.55 -4.26
CA LEU A 140 11.80 -3.80 -5.60
C LEU A 140 12.88 -4.90 -5.59
N ARG A 141 13.79 -4.88 -4.61
CA ARG A 141 14.80 -5.93 -4.43
C ARG A 141 14.17 -7.30 -4.24
N LEU A 142 13.19 -7.40 -3.33
CA LEU A 142 12.47 -8.65 -3.07
C LEU A 142 11.69 -9.12 -4.31
N GLU A 143 11.08 -8.20 -5.06
CA GLU A 143 10.44 -8.54 -6.32
C GLU A 143 11.45 -9.15 -7.29
N PHE A 144 12.63 -8.55 -7.44
CA PHE A 144 13.69 -9.08 -8.33
C PHE A 144 14.15 -10.46 -7.90
N GLU A 145 14.25 -10.73 -6.59
CA GLU A 145 14.55 -12.05 -6.07
C GLU A 145 13.45 -13.08 -6.39
N TYR A 146 12.17 -12.69 -6.27
CA TYR A 146 11.03 -13.57 -6.56
C TYR A 146 10.85 -13.90 -8.05
N ILE A 147 11.20 -12.96 -8.92
CA ILE A 147 11.05 -13.14 -10.38
C ILE A 147 12.34 -13.58 -11.08
N ASP A 148 13.30 -14.09 -10.31
CA ASP A 148 14.56 -14.66 -10.79
C ASP A 148 15.49 -13.67 -11.53
N CYS A 149 15.44 -12.37 -11.13
CA CYS A 149 16.35 -11.36 -11.66
C CYS A 149 17.72 -11.34 -10.99
N GLY A 150 17.92 -12.15 -9.94
CA GLY A 150 19.16 -12.27 -9.18
C GLY A 150 18.94 -12.03 -7.68
N VAL A 151 19.85 -12.55 -6.88
CA VAL A 151 19.93 -12.31 -5.44
C VAL A 151 21.06 -11.35 -5.18
N TYR A 152 20.76 -10.21 -4.56
CA TYR A 152 21.74 -9.17 -4.29
C TYR A 152 22.10 -9.16 -2.80
N THR A 153 23.38 -9.04 -2.48
CA THR A 153 23.80 -8.67 -1.14
C THR A 153 23.39 -7.22 -0.82
N ASP A 154 23.36 -6.85 0.45
CA ASP A 154 23.03 -5.48 0.85
C ASP A 154 23.97 -4.45 0.18
N THR A 155 25.25 -4.79 0.05
CA THR A 155 26.25 -3.92 -0.59
C THR A 155 25.99 -3.78 -2.09
N GLU A 156 25.79 -4.89 -2.81
CA GLU A 156 25.50 -4.87 -4.26
C GLU A 156 24.21 -4.12 -4.57
N TRP A 157 23.18 -4.30 -3.75
CA TRP A 157 21.92 -3.58 -3.92
C TRP A 157 22.07 -2.07 -3.72
N LEU A 158 22.81 -1.65 -2.67
CA LEU A 158 23.10 -0.24 -2.41
C LEU A 158 23.94 0.38 -3.53
N GLU A 159 24.95 -0.34 -4.04
CA GLU A 159 25.77 0.13 -5.15
C GLU A 159 24.98 0.32 -6.43
N GLN A 160 24.07 -0.62 -6.76
CA GLN A 160 23.16 -0.48 -7.90
C GLN A 160 22.22 0.70 -7.76
N ASN A 161 21.60 0.88 -6.58
CA ASN A 161 20.74 2.04 -6.33
C ASN A 161 21.51 3.35 -6.49
N ILE A 162 22.70 3.46 -5.92
CA ILE A 162 23.56 4.65 -6.05
C ILE A 162 23.91 4.90 -7.52
N ALA A 163 24.19 3.87 -8.30
CA ALA A 163 24.47 4.01 -9.74
C ALA A 163 23.26 4.56 -10.50
N VAL A 164 22.04 4.04 -10.23
CA VAL A 164 20.81 4.55 -10.81
C VAL A 164 20.56 6.00 -10.40
N PHE A 165 20.71 6.37 -9.12
CA PHE A 165 20.54 7.74 -8.65
C PHE A 165 21.50 8.73 -9.32
N ASN A 166 22.74 8.33 -9.53
CA ASN A 166 23.78 9.15 -10.16
C ASN A 166 23.53 9.35 -11.67
N SER A 167 23.01 8.34 -12.36
CA SER A 167 22.72 8.40 -13.80
C SER A 167 21.39 9.09 -14.10
N HIS A 168 20.40 9.00 -13.19
CA HIS A 168 19.07 9.56 -13.39
C HIS A 168 19.03 11.08 -13.21
N ARG A 169 18.28 11.77 -14.10
CA ARG A 169 17.93 13.19 -13.99
C ARG A 169 16.48 13.37 -14.34
N PHE A 170 15.79 14.23 -13.61
CA PHE A 170 14.44 14.65 -13.99
C PHE A 170 14.48 15.56 -15.21
N TYR A 171 13.48 15.47 -16.07
CA TYR A 171 13.39 16.17 -17.34
C TYR A 171 12.51 17.42 -17.30
N THR A 172 11.37 17.36 -16.55
CA THR A 172 10.42 18.48 -16.43
C THR A 172 10.93 19.53 -15.45
N LYS A 173 10.50 20.76 -15.64
CA LYS A 173 10.86 21.85 -14.73
C LYS A 173 10.30 21.57 -13.33
N TYR A 174 9.05 21.09 -13.27
CA TYR A 174 8.39 20.77 -12.01
C TYR A 174 9.17 19.75 -11.19
N ALA A 175 9.51 18.61 -11.78
CA ALA A 175 10.23 17.55 -11.09
C ALA A 175 11.63 17.99 -10.67
N ASN A 176 12.35 18.73 -11.53
CA ASN A 176 13.65 19.30 -11.19
C ASN A 176 13.61 20.20 -9.95
N VAL A 177 12.61 21.08 -9.87
CA VAL A 177 12.49 22.03 -8.76
C VAL A 177 12.03 21.35 -7.48
N ASN A 178 11.04 20.44 -7.57
CA ASN A 178 10.37 19.92 -6.39
C ASN A 178 10.95 18.58 -5.87
N TRP A 179 11.56 17.76 -6.73
CA TRP A 179 11.97 16.42 -6.38
C TRP A 179 13.47 16.20 -6.30
N THR A 180 14.29 17.04 -6.98
CA THR A 180 15.75 16.85 -7.02
C THR A 180 16.39 16.95 -5.63
N PHE A 181 15.91 17.86 -4.78
CA PHE A 181 16.45 18.01 -3.43
C PHE A 181 16.24 16.75 -2.60
N ALA A 182 15.00 16.28 -2.49
CA ALA A 182 14.67 15.08 -1.73
C ALA A 182 15.35 13.81 -2.30
N LYS A 183 15.45 13.70 -3.64
CA LYS A 183 16.24 12.65 -4.29
C LYS A 183 17.70 12.67 -3.83
N ASN A 184 18.32 13.85 -3.78
CA ASN A 184 19.71 13.97 -3.33
C ASN A 184 19.88 13.65 -1.84
N GLU A 185 18.89 13.96 -0.98
CA GLU A 185 18.90 13.53 0.42
C GLU A 185 18.90 12.01 0.53
N ASN A 186 18.04 11.32 -0.25
CA ASN A 186 18.03 9.86 -0.31
C ASN A 186 19.35 9.28 -0.83
N LEU A 187 20.00 9.91 -1.82
CA LEU A 187 21.32 9.50 -2.30
C LEU A 187 22.38 9.60 -1.18
N VAL A 188 22.35 10.67 -0.38
CA VAL A 188 23.26 10.82 0.77
C VAL A 188 23.03 9.70 1.79
N GLU A 189 21.78 9.34 2.04
CA GLU A 189 21.47 8.25 2.97
C GLU A 189 21.93 6.89 2.44
N LEU A 190 21.74 6.59 1.16
CA LEU A 190 22.27 5.39 0.51
C LEU A 190 23.79 5.28 0.66
N HIS A 191 24.52 6.38 0.48
CA HIS A 191 25.98 6.41 0.70
C HIS A 191 26.37 6.15 2.17
N LYS A 192 25.58 6.63 3.13
CA LYS A 192 25.82 6.34 4.55
C LYS A 192 25.58 4.86 4.87
N GLU A 193 24.53 4.28 4.31
CA GLU A 193 24.22 2.85 4.48
C GLU A 193 25.29 1.98 3.84
N LEU A 194 25.76 2.32 2.64
CA LEU A 194 26.86 1.61 1.99
C LEU A 194 28.16 1.64 2.83
N LYS A 195 28.50 2.79 3.42
CA LYS A 195 29.65 2.88 4.33
C LYS A 195 29.50 2.03 5.58
N LYS A 196 28.28 1.93 6.13
CA LYS A 196 27.99 1.05 7.27
C LYS A 196 28.10 -0.43 6.88
N SER A 197 27.59 -0.80 5.71
CA SER A 197 27.68 -2.17 5.17
C SER A 197 29.13 -2.60 4.95
N ASN A 198 29.95 -1.75 4.32
CA ASN A 198 31.37 -2.03 4.05
C ASN A 198 32.18 -2.19 5.35
N LYS A 199 31.98 -1.30 6.38
CA LYS A 199 32.63 -1.45 7.68
C LYS A 199 32.25 -2.75 8.41
N LYS A 200 30.97 -3.22 8.26
CA LYS A 200 30.57 -4.53 8.81
C LYS A 200 31.25 -5.68 8.09
N ALA A 201 31.50 -5.55 6.79
CA ALA A 201 32.21 -6.55 6.00
C ALA A 201 33.72 -6.61 6.37
N GLU A 202 34.37 -5.45 6.53
CA GLU A 202 35.78 -5.34 6.95
C GLU A 202 36.02 -5.93 8.34
N ASN A 203 35.18 -5.58 9.32
CA ASN A 203 35.28 -6.12 10.68
C ASN A 203 35.08 -7.64 10.75
N LYS A 204 34.34 -8.22 9.78
CA LYS A 204 34.22 -9.70 9.64
C LYS A 204 35.46 -10.35 9.02
N GLN A 205 36.27 -9.62 8.24
CA GLN A 205 37.49 -10.12 7.64
C GLN A 205 38.69 -10.04 8.61
N ASP A 206 38.77 -9.02 9.44
CA ASP A 206 39.88 -8.87 10.43
C ASP A 206 39.77 -9.90 11.55
N ASN A 207 38.58 -10.31 11.96
CA ASN A 207 38.39 -11.45 12.89
C ASN A 207 38.77 -12.81 12.26
N LYS A 208 38.87 -12.92 10.92
CA LYS A 208 39.33 -14.15 10.24
C LYS A 208 40.85 -14.30 10.10
N LYS A 209 41.66 -13.27 10.40
CA LYS A 209 43.13 -13.35 10.29
C LYS A 209 43.82 -13.86 11.54
N GLY A 210 43.11 -14.07 12.65
CA GLY A 210 43.65 -14.51 13.94
C GLY A 210 43.90 -16.02 14.11
N ASP A 211 43.23 -16.92 13.38
CA ASP A 211 43.26 -18.37 13.60
C ASP A 211 43.50 -19.19 12.33
N LYS A 212 44.78 -19.30 11.93
CA LYS A 212 45.25 -20.33 11.00
C LYS A 212 45.86 -21.49 11.78
N LYS A 213 45.04 -22.34 12.39
CA LYS A 213 45.39 -23.75 12.78
C LYS A 213 44.09 -24.47 13.21
N GLU A 214 43.30 -24.94 12.26
CA GLU A 214 42.32 -26.06 12.43
C GLU A 214 41.43 -26.16 11.18
N VAL A 215 41.98 -26.65 10.05
CA VAL A 215 41.34 -26.49 8.72
C VAL A 215 40.41 -27.67 8.36
N ASP A 216 40.42 -28.80 9.05
CA ASP A 216 39.69 -30.00 8.58
C ASP A 216 38.38 -30.37 9.30
N LYS A 217 37.98 -29.62 10.33
CA LYS A 217 36.66 -29.81 10.97
C LYS A 217 35.63 -28.72 10.68
N LYS A 218 35.99 -27.66 9.92
CA LYS A 218 35.16 -26.47 9.68
C LYS A 218 34.26 -26.54 8.45
N ALA A 219 34.60 -27.32 7.43
CA ALA A 219 33.83 -27.36 6.17
C ALA A 219 32.38 -27.84 6.35
N LYS A 220 32.08 -28.69 7.33
CA LYS A 220 30.70 -29.12 7.65
C LYS A 220 29.91 -28.10 8.51
N LYS A 221 30.63 -27.32 9.36
CA LYS A 221 30.00 -26.29 10.21
C LYS A 221 29.73 -25.00 9.46
N GLU A 222 30.48 -24.66 8.40
CA GLU A 222 30.28 -23.46 7.59
C GLU A 222 29.10 -23.60 6.62
N GLN A 223 28.78 -24.80 6.16
CA GLN A 223 27.55 -25.04 5.39
C GLN A 223 26.28 -24.97 6.25
N ASP A 224 26.32 -25.38 7.51
CA ASP A 224 25.21 -25.26 8.45
C ASP A 224 25.01 -23.83 8.93
N SER A 225 26.09 -23.09 9.25
CA SER A 225 26.01 -21.68 9.67
C SER A 225 25.60 -20.73 8.53
N SER A 226 25.94 -21.04 7.28
CA SER A 226 25.47 -20.26 6.12
C SER A 226 24.00 -20.51 5.79
N LYS A 227 23.50 -21.72 6.03
CA LYS A 227 22.07 -22.06 5.94
C LYS A 227 21.27 -21.45 7.08
N GLU A 228 21.79 -21.46 8.29
CA GLU A 228 21.17 -20.87 9.46
C GLU A 228 21.06 -19.35 9.35
N ASN A 229 22.10 -18.66 8.90
CA ASN A 229 22.06 -17.21 8.61
C ASN A 229 21.12 -16.82 7.45
N LYS A 230 20.95 -17.69 6.44
CA LYS A 230 19.96 -17.47 5.38
C LYS A 230 18.53 -17.68 5.89
N LEU A 231 18.31 -18.68 6.75
CA LEU A 231 17.01 -18.94 7.34
C LEU A 231 16.57 -17.80 8.25
N ASP A 232 17.48 -17.26 9.07
CA ASP A 232 17.25 -16.14 9.96
C ASP A 232 16.86 -14.86 9.19
N LYS A 233 17.59 -14.54 8.12
CA LYS A 233 17.28 -13.39 7.26
C LYS A 233 15.93 -13.56 6.55
N SER A 234 15.62 -14.74 6.07
CA SER A 234 14.33 -15.03 5.42
C SER A 234 13.17 -14.90 6.40
N ALA A 235 13.34 -15.35 7.65
CA ALA A 235 12.35 -15.19 8.69
C ALA A 235 12.11 -13.73 9.06
N GLU A 236 13.17 -12.93 9.21
CA GLU A 236 13.09 -11.49 9.48
C GLU A 236 12.31 -10.75 8.37
N ILE A 237 12.64 -11.04 7.11
CA ILE A 237 11.95 -10.47 5.96
C ILE A 237 10.46 -10.88 5.96
N LEU A 238 10.18 -12.16 6.19
CA LEU A 238 8.80 -12.67 6.26
C LEU A 238 7.99 -11.91 7.33
N PHE A 239 8.54 -11.75 8.54
CA PHE A 239 7.89 -11.01 9.62
C PHE A 239 7.65 -9.55 9.26
N LYS A 240 8.64 -8.88 8.65
CA LYS A 240 8.52 -7.49 8.20
C LYS A 240 7.43 -7.31 7.17
N VAL A 241 7.36 -8.20 6.17
CA VAL A 241 6.33 -8.19 5.12
C VAL A 241 4.95 -8.46 5.72
N MET A 242 4.82 -9.50 6.57
CA MET A 242 3.56 -9.83 7.21
C MET A 242 3.06 -8.70 8.11
N SER A 243 3.91 -8.13 8.95
CA SER A 243 3.57 -6.98 9.81
C SER A 243 3.13 -5.77 8.99
N SER A 244 3.86 -5.43 7.92
CA SER A 244 3.50 -4.35 7.01
C SER A 244 2.14 -4.59 6.35
N ASN A 245 1.85 -5.82 5.91
CA ASN A 245 0.57 -6.17 5.32
C ASN A 245 -0.58 -6.06 6.33
N HIS A 246 -0.38 -6.49 7.58
CA HIS A 246 -1.39 -6.34 8.63
C HIS A 246 -1.70 -4.87 8.92
N LEU A 247 -0.68 -4.01 8.99
CA LEU A 247 -0.86 -2.57 9.19
C LEU A 247 -1.61 -1.92 8.02
N LYS A 248 -1.25 -2.25 6.77
CA LYS A 248 -1.94 -1.76 5.56
C LYS A 248 -3.40 -2.20 5.54
N LEU A 249 -3.68 -3.47 5.80
CA LEU A 249 -5.05 -4.00 5.83
C LEU A 249 -5.87 -3.37 6.96
N SER A 250 -5.28 -3.14 8.12
CA SER A 250 -5.94 -2.43 9.22
C SER A 250 -6.28 -0.99 8.83
N TYR A 251 -5.35 -0.27 8.20
CA TYR A 251 -5.59 1.08 7.68
C TYR A 251 -6.71 1.12 6.63
N ILE A 252 -6.74 0.15 5.70
CA ILE A 252 -7.81 0.03 4.70
C ILE A 252 -9.17 -0.19 5.37
N ALA A 253 -9.23 -1.03 6.41
CA ALA A 253 -10.47 -1.26 7.16
C ALA A 253 -10.95 0.02 7.86
N ASP A 254 -10.04 0.75 8.52
CA ASP A 254 -10.35 2.01 9.20
C ASP A 254 -10.81 3.08 8.20
N ARG A 255 -10.13 3.20 7.04
CA ARG A 255 -10.52 4.13 5.97
C ARG A 255 -11.91 3.82 5.42
N LYS A 256 -12.22 2.55 5.15
CA LYS A 256 -13.55 2.13 4.68
C LYS A 256 -14.65 2.42 5.73
N ALA A 257 -14.37 2.19 7.01
CA ALA A 257 -15.30 2.51 8.08
C ALA A 257 -15.55 4.03 8.20
N ASN A 258 -14.49 4.85 8.07
CA ASN A 258 -14.60 6.31 8.08
C ASN A 258 -15.40 6.86 6.89
N ILE A 259 -15.23 6.27 5.69
CA ILE A 259 -16.05 6.64 4.52
C ILE A 259 -17.52 6.34 4.81
N LEU A 260 -17.83 5.15 5.34
CA LEU A 260 -19.20 4.76 5.67
C LEU A 260 -19.82 5.68 6.74
N LEU A 261 -19.02 6.04 7.76
CA LEU A 261 -19.39 7.00 8.80
C LEU A 261 -19.76 8.36 8.19
N SER A 262 -18.91 8.90 7.33
CA SER A 262 -19.10 10.22 6.71
C SER A 262 -20.32 10.22 5.77
N VAL A 263 -20.47 9.18 4.94
CA VAL A 263 -21.62 9.04 4.04
C VAL A 263 -22.92 8.98 4.82
N ASN A 264 -23.01 8.14 5.87
CA ASN A 264 -24.18 8.06 6.73
C ASN A 264 -24.49 9.41 7.42
N ALA A 265 -23.48 10.09 7.94
CA ALA A 265 -23.67 11.39 8.61
C ALA A 265 -24.23 12.45 7.65
N ILE A 266 -23.70 12.52 6.43
CA ILE A 266 -24.16 13.47 5.39
C ILE A 266 -25.59 13.15 4.99
N ILE A 267 -25.88 11.89 4.64
CA ILE A 267 -27.21 11.45 4.20
C ILE A 267 -28.23 11.71 5.32
N LEU A 268 -27.90 11.36 6.56
CA LEU A 268 -28.77 11.57 7.71
C LEU A 268 -29.05 13.07 7.94
N SER A 269 -28.02 13.91 7.88
CA SER A 269 -28.14 15.36 8.04
C SER A 269 -29.06 15.98 6.99
N ILE A 270 -28.84 15.65 5.70
CA ILE A 270 -29.67 16.17 4.60
C ILE A 270 -31.11 15.65 4.72
N SER A 271 -31.31 14.37 5.02
CA SER A 271 -32.63 13.77 5.14
C SER A 271 -33.43 14.37 6.29
N LEU A 272 -32.84 14.50 7.46
CA LEU A 272 -33.52 15.10 8.62
C LEU A 272 -33.84 16.58 8.37
N SER A 273 -32.89 17.35 7.80
CA SER A 273 -33.11 18.75 7.45
C SER A 273 -34.30 18.96 6.49
N LYS A 274 -34.59 18.00 5.62
CA LYS A 274 -35.68 18.07 4.66
C LYS A 274 -36.99 17.49 5.18
N LEU A 275 -36.93 16.46 6.03
CA LEU A 275 -38.11 15.73 6.50
C LEU A 275 -38.71 16.34 7.78
N ILE A 276 -37.88 16.83 8.72
CA ILE A 276 -38.40 17.40 9.99
C ILE A 276 -39.42 18.52 9.75
N PRO A 277 -39.16 19.51 8.89
CA PRO A 277 -40.17 20.56 8.62
C PRO A 277 -41.46 20.05 8.03
N LYS A 278 -41.45 18.92 7.34
CA LYS A 278 -42.65 18.32 6.77
C LYS A 278 -43.55 17.60 7.77
N PHE A 279 -43.04 17.25 8.94
CA PHE A 279 -43.83 16.58 9.98
C PHE A 279 -44.75 17.54 10.75
N GLU A 280 -44.55 18.87 10.58
CA GLU A 280 -45.47 19.87 11.15
C GLU A 280 -46.78 19.91 10.40
N ASP A 281 -46.81 19.41 9.17
CA ASP A 281 -48.04 19.33 8.34
C ASP A 281 -48.71 17.96 8.51
N SER A 282 -49.95 17.96 8.91
CA SER A 282 -50.76 16.75 9.16
C SER A 282 -50.89 15.84 7.93
N GLU A 283 -50.80 16.41 6.72
CA GLU A 283 -50.88 15.66 5.46
C GLU A 283 -49.63 14.78 5.24
N ASN A 284 -48.49 15.06 5.93
CA ASN A 284 -47.23 14.38 5.75
C ASN A 284 -46.89 13.34 6.84
N VAL A 285 -47.81 13.04 7.75
CA VAL A 285 -47.59 12.09 8.87
C VAL A 285 -47.17 10.71 8.37
N TYR A 286 -47.57 10.32 7.15
CA TYR A 286 -47.19 9.05 6.52
C TYR A 286 -45.69 8.92 6.31
N LEU A 287 -44.92 10.02 6.28
CA LEU A 287 -43.45 9.99 6.13
C LEU A 287 -42.72 9.65 7.45
N LEU A 288 -43.40 9.71 8.59
CA LEU A 288 -42.78 9.52 9.90
C LEU A 288 -42.18 8.12 10.06
N TYR A 289 -42.96 7.08 9.78
CA TYR A 289 -42.54 5.68 9.96
C TYR A 289 -41.34 5.30 9.07
N PRO A 290 -41.34 5.56 7.74
CA PRO A 290 -40.18 5.26 6.91
C PRO A 290 -38.95 6.05 7.30
N THR A 291 -39.12 7.30 7.77
CA THR A 291 -38.01 8.11 8.29
C THR A 291 -37.41 7.49 9.54
N MET A 292 -38.24 7.02 10.49
CA MET A 292 -37.76 6.36 11.72
C MET A 292 -36.97 5.08 11.37
N ILE A 293 -37.44 4.29 10.40
CA ILE A 293 -36.71 3.10 9.94
C ILE A 293 -35.34 3.51 9.37
N PHE A 294 -35.31 4.50 8.47
CA PHE A 294 -34.08 4.98 7.85
C PHE A 294 -33.06 5.51 8.87
N VAL A 295 -33.53 6.35 9.82
CA VAL A 295 -32.68 6.90 10.89
C VAL A 295 -32.12 5.78 11.76
N SER A 296 -32.92 4.77 12.11
CA SER A 296 -32.49 3.64 12.95
C SER A 296 -31.34 2.85 12.28
N PHE A 297 -31.47 2.50 11.01
CA PHE A 297 -30.41 1.80 10.27
C PHE A 297 -29.16 2.67 10.11
N SER A 298 -29.30 3.96 9.84
CA SER A 298 -28.19 4.89 9.73
C SER A 298 -27.40 5.03 11.03
N VAL A 299 -28.11 5.15 12.17
CA VAL A 299 -27.48 5.23 13.51
C VAL A 299 -26.75 3.93 13.82
N VAL A 300 -27.33 2.77 13.57
CA VAL A 300 -26.64 1.47 13.76
C VAL A 300 -25.38 1.38 12.91
N SER A 301 -25.44 1.79 11.63
CA SER A 301 -24.28 1.81 10.74
C SER A 301 -23.18 2.78 11.25
N ILE A 302 -23.54 3.95 11.76
CA ILE A 302 -22.61 4.90 12.38
C ILE A 302 -21.92 4.25 13.59
N ILE A 303 -22.68 3.63 14.49
CA ILE A 303 -22.13 2.96 15.69
C ILE A 303 -21.15 1.85 15.28
N LEU A 304 -21.51 1.02 14.31
CA LEU A 304 -20.64 -0.05 13.81
C LEU A 304 -19.35 0.53 13.20
N SER A 305 -19.43 1.64 12.45
CA SER A 305 -18.25 2.33 11.91
C SER A 305 -17.31 2.80 13.02
N VAL A 306 -17.83 3.40 14.08
CA VAL A 306 -17.06 3.83 15.26
C VAL A 306 -16.42 2.64 15.97
N ILE A 307 -17.12 1.50 16.10
CA ILE A 307 -16.58 0.30 16.73
C ILE A 307 -15.40 -0.28 15.94
N VAL A 308 -15.43 -0.23 14.60
CA VAL A 308 -14.31 -0.68 13.73
C VAL A 308 -13.07 0.18 13.95
N THR A 309 -13.23 1.50 14.04
CA THR A 309 -12.11 2.46 14.15
C THR A 309 -11.61 2.65 15.59
N ARG A 310 -12.38 2.22 16.58
CA ARG A 310 -12.01 2.35 18.00
C ARG A 310 -10.71 1.60 18.30
N PRO A 311 -9.70 2.26 18.90
CA PRO A 311 -8.46 1.59 19.32
C PRO A 311 -8.76 0.47 20.32
N THR A 312 -8.34 -0.76 20.01
CA THR A 312 -8.42 -1.89 20.92
C THR A 312 -7.03 -2.21 21.44
N VAL A 313 -6.73 -1.73 22.64
CA VAL A 313 -5.49 -2.09 23.35
C VAL A 313 -5.81 -3.29 24.25
N THR A 314 -5.31 -4.45 23.90
CA THR A 314 -5.34 -5.61 24.82
C THR A 314 -4.21 -5.41 25.83
N SER A 315 -4.52 -5.03 27.05
CA SER A 315 -3.55 -5.00 28.13
C SER A 315 -3.41 -6.40 28.73
N GLY A 316 -2.28 -7.06 28.53
CA GLY A 316 -1.92 -8.27 29.27
C GLY A 316 -1.61 -7.90 30.72
N LYS A 317 -2.18 -8.63 31.68
CA LYS A 317 -1.66 -8.66 33.04
C LYS A 317 -0.57 -9.74 33.07
N PHE A 318 0.66 -9.37 33.37
CA PHE A 318 1.76 -10.31 33.51
C PHE A 318 2.62 -9.92 34.72
N THR A 319 3.30 -10.90 35.28
CA THR A 319 4.21 -10.75 36.41
C THR A 319 5.66 -10.78 35.94
N LYS A 320 6.61 -10.31 36.76
CA LYS A 320 8.06 -10.47 36.47
C LYS A 320 8.43 -11.94 36.22
N GLU A 321 7.77 -12.88 36.90
CA GLU A 321 7.97 -14.32 36.68
C GLU A 321 7.52 -14.78 35.28
N ASP A 322 6.47 -14.19 34.71
CA ASP A 322 6.01 -14.53 33.37
C ASP A 322 7.01 -14.04 32.29
N VAL A 323 7.69 -12.93 32.54
CA VAL A 323 8.78 -12.41 31.68
C VAL A 323 9.96 -13.38 31.74
N VAL A 324 10.43 -13.75 32.91
CA VAL A 324 11.54 -14.72 33.10
C VAL A 324 11.21 -16.08 32.49
N LYS A 325 9.95 -16.52 32.54
CA LYS A 325 9.48 -17.77 31.91
C LYS A 325 9.24 -17.64 30.40
N LYS A 326 9.63 -16.52 29.76
CA LYS A 326 9.49 -16.24 28.31
C LYS A 326 8.04 -16.37 27.79
N LYS A 327 7.04 -16.13 28.65
CA LYS A 327 5.61 -16.25 28.30
C LYS A 327 5.02 -14.97 27.74
N VAL A 328 5.63 -13.83 28.01
CA VAL A 328 5.12 -12.49 27.66
C VAL A 328 5.65 -12.06 26.29
N ASN A 329 4.77 -11.55 25.44
CA ASN A 329 5.18 -10.87 24.23
C ASN A 329 5.46 -9.39 24.54
N LEU A 330 6.73 -9.05 24.75
CA LEU A 330 7.17 -7.68 25.03
C LEU A 330 7.27 -6.77 23.79
N MET A 331 7.10 -7.30 22.59
CA MET A 331 7.05 -6.51 21.36
C MET A 331 5.69 -5.81 21.20
N PHE A 332 4.64 -6.30 21.90
CA PHE A 332 3.32 -5.73 21.83
C PHE A 332 3.19 -4.54 22.79
N PHE A 333 2.85 -3.36 22.23
CA PHE A 333 2.69 -2.11 22.99
C PHE A 333 1.82 -2.26 24.24
N GLY A 334 0.72 -2.98 24.17
CA GLY A 334 -0.19 -3.20 25.29
C GLY A 334 0.43 -3.91 26.50
N ASN A 335 1.59 -4.54 26.34
CA ASN A 335 2.28 -5.25 27.40
C ASN A 335 3.36 -4.38 28.06
N PHE A 336 4.24 -3.73 27.30
CA PHE A 336 5.40 -3.03 27.89
C PHE A 336 5.10 -1.65 28.44
N HIS A 337 4.03 -0.97 28.03
CA HIS A 337 3.73 0.41 28.42
C HIS A 337 3.53 0.64 29.95
N LYS A 338 3.45 -0.45 30.72
CA LYS A 338 3.33 -0.42 32.19
C LYS A 338 4.59 -0.89 32.91
N MET A 339 5.64 -1.23 32.15
CA MET A 339 6.92 -1.65 32.73
C MET A 339 7.75 -0.43 33.06
N GLU A 340 8.61 -0.55 34.08
CA GLU A 340 9.70 0.40 34.31
C GLU A 340 10.76 0.24 33.20
N LEU A 341 11.45 1.32 32.87
CA LEU A 341 12.40 1.36 31.74
C LEU A 341 13.50 0.30 31.88
N ASP A 342 14.08 0.18 33.08
CA ASP A 342 15.17 -0.75 33.35
C ASP A 342 14.72 -2.21 33.16
N ASP A 343 13.54 -2.58 33.68
CA ASP A 343 12.95 -3.92 33.51
C ASP A 343 12.66 -4.22 32.01
N PHE A 344 12.26 -3.20 31.24
CA PHE A 344 12.01 -3.34 29.80
C PHE A 344 13.30 -3.50 29.02
N GLU A 345 14.36 -2.69 29.32
CA GLU A 345 15.66 -2.79 28.65
C GLU A 345 16.34 -4.14 28.86
N ASP A 346 16.31 -4.67 30.08
CA ASP A 346 16.90 -5.97 30.39
C ASP A 346 16.11 -7.09 29.70
N SER A 347 14.79 -7.05 29.74
CA SER A 347 13.95 -8.03 29.06
C SER A 347 14.10 -7.98 27.52
N LEU A 348 14.37 -6.80 26.94
CA LEU A 348 14.61 -6.65 25.52
C LEU A 348 15.97 -7.22 25.10
N LYS A 349 17.00 -7.09 25.94
CA LYS A 349 18.31 -7.75 25.74
C LYS A 349 18.15 -9.27 25.75
N ASP A 350 17.43 -9.82 26.73
CA ASP A 350 17.16 -11.26 26.82
C ASP A 350 16.44 -11.82 25.57
N ILE A 351 15.52 -11.02 24.99
CA ILE A 351 14.85 -11.39 23.73
C ILE A 351 15.83 -11.34 22.55
N ALA A 352 16.71 -10.32 22.50
CA ALA A 352 17.64 -10.13 21.39
C ALA A 352 18.75 -11.20 21.37
N ASP A 353 19.14 -11.71 22.54
CA ASP A 353 20.18 -12.71 22.69
C ASP A 353 19.68 -14.15 22.44
N ASP A 354 18.37 -14.39 22.54
CA ASP A 354 17.75 -15.70 22.33
C ASP A 354 16.87 -15.72 21.06
N LYS A 355 17.39 -16.30 19.98
CA LYS A 355 16.74 -16.37 18.67
C LYS A 355 15.38 -17.06 18.69
N ASP A 356 15.24 -18.14 19.46
CA ASP A 356 13.98 -18.90 19.56
C ASP A 356 12.91 -18.07 20.29
N TYR A 357 13.35 -17.33 21.31
CA TYR A 357 12.46 -16.43 22.01
C TYR A 357 12.02 -15.25 21.14
N LEU A 358 12.96 -14.64 20.40
CA LEU A 358 12.66 -13.58 19.43
C LEU A 358 11.64 -14.05 18.38
N PHE A 359 11.88 -15.21 17.75
CA PHE A 359 10.98 -15.79 16.76
C PHE A 359 9.59 -16.08 17.34
N SER A 360 9.54 -16.65 18.54
CA SER A 360 8.28 -16.91 19.25
C SER A 360 7.51 -15.61 19.58
N ALA A 361 8.20 -14.56 20.02
CA ALA A 361 7.62 -13.26 20.33
C ALA A 361 7.03 -12.61 19.07
N MET A 362 7.80 -12.59 17.97
CA MET A 362 7.35 -12.06 16.67
C MET A 362 6.13 -12.83 16.13
N THR A 363 6.14 -14.15 16.22
CA THR A 363 5.02 -15.00 15.78
C THR A 363 3.75 -14.72 16.59
N LYS A 364 3.86 -14.56 17.91
CA LYS A 364 2.74 -14.20 18.77
C LYS A 364 2.18 -12.82 18.45
N ASP A 365 3.05 -11.86 18.14
CA ASP A 365 2.63 -10.51 17.74
C ASP A 365 1.81 -10.52 16.45
N LEU A 366 2.33 -11.17 15.41
CA LEU A 366 1.62 -11.33 14.14
C LEU A 366 0.26 -12.04 14.30
N TYR A 367 0.22 -13.08 15.15
CA TYR A 367 -1.04 -13.78 15.42
C TYR A 367 -2.07 -12.88 16.08
N LEU A 368 -1.64 -12.06 17.05
CA LEU A 368 -2.53 -11.11 17.74
C LEU A 368 -3.01 -10.01 16.79
N LEU A 369 -2.11 -9.45 15.97
CA LEU A 369 -2.46 -8.50 14.91
C LEU A 369 -3.49 -9.10 13.94
N GLY A 370 -3.30 -10.37 13.53
CA GLY A 370 -4.24 -11.10 12.68
C GLY A 370 -5.63 -11.22 13.31
N LYS A 371 -5.73 -11.52 14.60
CA LYS A 371 -7.02 -11.57 15.32
C LYS A 371 -7.73 -10.21 15.38
N VAL A 372 -6.97 -9.15 15.63
CA VAL A 372 -7.53 -7.78 15.64
C VAL A 372 -8.04 -7.43 14.26
N LEU A 373 -7.29 -7.77 13.21
CA LEU A 373 -7.67 -7.53 11.83
C LEU A 373 -8.94 -8.31 11.44
N ASP A 374 -9.03 -9.60 11.74
CA ASP A 374 -10.23 -10.42 11.48
C ASP A 374 -11.47 -9.80 12.15
N ARG A 375 -11.35 -9.39 13.41
CA ARG A 375 -12.46 -8.70 14.11
C ARG A 375 -12.89 -7.43 13.38
N LYS A 376 -11.94 -6.56 12.97
CA LYS A 376 -12.23 -5.34 12.21
C LYS A 376 -12.99 -5.64 10.92
N TYR A 377 -12.50 -6.58 10.11
CA TYR A 377 -13.13 -6.95 8.85
C TYR A 377 -14.50 -7.60 9.03
N ARG A 378 -14.70 -8.37 10.09
CA ARG A 378 -15.99 -8.98 10.42
C ARG A 378 -17.04 -7.92 10.75
N ILE A 379 -16.68 -6.95 11.59
CA ILE A 379 -17.59 -5.85 11.95
C ILE A 379 -17.83 -4.94 10.74
N LEU A 380 -16.80 -4.66 9.95
CA LEU A 380 -16.93 -3.87 8.72
C LEU A 380 -17.89 -4.52 7.72
N ARG A 381 -17.80 -5.84 7.50
CA ARG A 381 -18.71 -6.59 6.64
C ARG A 381 -20.15 -6.51 7.16
N LEU A 382 -20.35 -6.69 8.47
CA LEU A 382 -21.66 -6.52 9.09
C LEU A 382 -22.22 -5.12 8.83
N ASN A 383 -21.39 -4.09 8.96
CA ASN A 383 -21.77 -2.70 8.75
C ASN A 383 -22.22 -2.44 7.31
N TYR A 384 -21.48 -2.94 6.32
CA TYR A 384 -21.91 -2.85 4.91
C TYR A 384 -23.26 -3.52 4.68
N ASN A 385 -23.48 -4.71 5.26
CA ASN A 385 -24.76 -5.41 5.15
C ASN A 385 -25.89 -4.61 5.77
N VAL A 386 -25.70 -4.07 6.97
CA VAL A 386 -26.69 -3.22 7.65
C VAL A 386 -27.02 -1.99 6.82
N PHE A 387 -26.00 -1.33 6.26
CA PHE A 387 -26.17 -0.15 5.42
C PHE A 387 -26.97 -0.45 4.15
N ILE A 388 -26.62 -1.51 3.42
CA ILE A 388 -27.30 -1.90 2.17
C ILE A 388 -28.76 -2.31 2.46
N ILE A 389 -28.96 -3.18 3.44
CA ILE A 389 -30.30 -3.65 3.83
C ILE A 389 -31.14 -2.48 4.32
N GLY A 390 -30.55 -1.60 5.12
CA GLY A 390 -31.21 -0.41 5.64
C GLY A 390 -31.70 0.53 4.54
N ILE A 391 -30.90 0.78 3.52
CA ILE A 391 -31.30 1.59 2.36
C ILE A 391 -32.46 0.91 1.62
N ILE A 392 -32.35 -0.39 1.32
CA ILE A 392 -33.38 -1.12 0.58
C ILE A 392 -34.72 -1.08 1.33
N ILE A 393 -34.70 -1.42 2.63
CA ILE A 393 -35.93 -1.43 3.46
C ILE A 393 -36.51 -0.02 3.54
N SER A 394 -35.69 1.01 3.73
CA SER A 394 -36.15 2.39 3.83
C SER A 394 -36.80 2.86 2.53
N VAL A 395 -36.21 2.58 1.37
CA VAL A 395 -36.76 2.94 0.06
C VAL A 395 -38.15 2.24 -0.15
N ILE A 396 -38.22 0.95 0.19
CA ILE A 396 -39.49 0.20 0.09
C ILE A 396 -40.52 0.80 1.07
N ALA A 397 -40.14 1.12 2.29
CA ALA A 397 -41.04 1.71 3.28
C ALA A 397 -41.56 3.08 2.83
N PHE A 398 -40.68 3.94 2.27
CA PHE A 398 -41.12 5.21 1.68
C PHE A 398 -42.10 5.03 0.51
N PHE A 399 -41.84 4.06 -0.37
CA PHE A 399 -42.71 3.80 -1.49
C PHE A 399 -44.10 3.28 -1.03
N ILE A 400 -44.13 2.36 -0.08
CA ILE A 400 -45.37 1.81 0.48
C ILE A 400 -46.15 2.93 1.19
N SER A 401 -45.48 3.70 2.03
CA SER A 401 -46.08 4.81 2.77
C SER A 401 -46.69 5.85 1.84
N TYR A 402 -45.97 6.24 0.79
CA TYR A 402 -46.46 7.15 -0.24
C TYR A 402 -47.69 6.61 -0.95
N LYS A 403 -47.65 5.35 -1.42
CA LYS A 403 -48.71 4.77 -2.26
C LYS A 403 -50.01 4.48 -1.49
N PHE A 404 -49.90 4.01 -0.25
CA PHE A 404 -51.05 3.50 0.51
C PHE A 404 -51.54 4.44 1.60
N LEU A 405 -50.70 5.26 2.21
CA LEU A 405 -51.07 6.15 3.31
C LEU A 405 -51.30 7.59 2.85
N SER A 406 -50.63 8.08 1.79
CA SER A 406 -50.92 9.45 1.28
C SER A 406 -52.32 9.57 0.63
N ASN A 407 -52.94 8.44 0.22
CA ASN A 407 -54.31 8.41 -0.37
C ASN A 407 -55.39 8.11 0.69
N ALA A 408 -55.03 7.93 1.94
CA ALA A 408 -55.96 7.57 3.03
C ALA A 408 -56.23 8.72 4.02
N ILE A 409 -55.54 9.83 3.80
CA ILE A 409 -55.71 11.12 4.51
C ILE A 409 -56.26 12.15 3.52
#